data_ecc1c58509cb0549392c5c606d43e66f
#
_entry.id   ecc1c58509cb0549392c5c606d43e66f
#
_cell.length_a   1.000
_cell.length_b   1.000
_cell.length_c   1.000
_cell.angle_alpha   90.00
_cell.angle_beta   90.00
_cell.angle_gamma   90.00
#
_symmetry.space_group_name_H-M   'P 1'
#
loop_
_entity.id
_entity.type
_entity.pdbx_description
1 polymer ?
#
loop_
_entity_poly.entity_id
_entity_poly.type
_entity_poly.pdbx_seq_one_letter_code
_entity_poly.pdbx_strand_id
1 'polypeptide(L)'
;EVHHGVKIQDSALVTSAVLSNRYITDRFLPDKAIDLVDEACAMIRTEIDSMPTELDEVSRRIMQLEIEEAALKKERDRSSKERLKTLQKELAELRTEADSMRAQWEAEKQAIKKVQAIREELEKVRHDVEVAERNYDLNRAAELKHGKLPDLERRLKAEEKMLAQKEIGERLLREEVTEEEIAEIISRWTGIPVTRLMEGERQKILRLDEVLHERVIGQDEA
;
A
#
# COMPACT_ATOMS: atom_id res chain seq x y z
N GLU A 1 4.06 3.14 12.95
CA GLU A 1 2.82 3.74 12.44
C GLU A 1 2.92 5.27 12.38
N VAL A 2 3.20 5.95 13.50
CA VAL A 2 3.21 7.43 13.57
C VAL A 2 4.23 8.05 12.60
N HIS A 3 5.42 7.48 12.50
CA HIS A 3 6.50 8.02 11.65
C HIS A 3 6.15 8.01 10.15
N HIS A 4 5.62 6.91 9.65
CA HIS A 4 5.25 6.79 8.23
C HIS A 4 3.79 7.14 7.95
N GLY A 5 2.95 7.26 8.99
CA GLY A 5 1.51 7.52 8.86
C GLY A 5 0.73 6.33 8.26
N VAL A 6 1.26 5.12 8.36
CA VAL A 6 0.70 3.90 7.80
C VAL A 6 0.27 2.97 8.93
N LYS A 7 -0.85 2.28 8.78
CA LYS A 7 -1.32 1.30 9.75
C LYS A 7 -0.62 -0.05 9.52
N ILE A 8 -0.29 -0.75 10.60
CA ILE A 8 0.38 -2.05 10.55
C ILE A 8 -0.58 -3.08 11.15
N GLN A 9 -0.88 -4.15 10.41
CA GLN A 9 -1.67 -5.25 10.93
C GLN A 9 -0.82 -6.12 11.87
N ASP A 10 -1.46 -6.67 12.92
CA ASP A 10 -0.78 -7.55 13.88
C ASP A 10 -0.18 -8.79 13.18
N SER A 11 -0.86 -9.32 12.16
CA SER A 11 -0.36 -10.43 11.35
C SER A 11 0.94 -10.08 10.64
N ALA A 12 1.10 -8.84 10.14
CA ALA A 12 2.34 -8.37 9.51
C ALA A 12 3.51 -8.37 10.50
N LEU A 13 3.28 -7.98 11.75
CA LEU A 13 4.31 -8.01 12.81
C LEU A 13 4.76 -9.45 13.11
N VAL A 14 3.82 -10.37 13.21
CA VAL A 14 4.12 -11.80 13.43
C VAL A 14 4.90 -12.34 12.24
N THR A 15 4.42 -12.09 11.03
CA THR A 15 5.06 -12.53 9.78
C THR A 15 6.45 -11.95 9.62
N SER A 16 6.68 -10.67 9.96
CA SER A 16 8.01 -10.06 9.91
C SER A 16 9.00 -10.76 10.83
N ALA A 17 8.60 -11.10 12.05
CA ALA A 17 9.44 -11.83 12.99
C ALA A 17 9.74 -13.27 12.50
N VAL A 18 8.73 -14.00 12.04
CA VAL A 18 8.85 -15.39 11.60
C VAL A 18 9.69 -15.49 10.32
N LEU A 19 9.35 -14.73 9.29
CA LEU A 19 10.02 -14.80 8.00
C LEU A 19 11.44 -14.23 8.07
N SER A 20 11.67 -13.13 8.82
CA SER A 20 13.03 -12.62 9.00
C SER A 20 13.92 -13.63 9.70
N ASN A 21 13.42 -14.30 10.74
CA ASN A 21 14.18 -15.34 11.45
C ASN A 21 14.55 -16.51 10.54
N ARG A 22 13.69 -16.84 9.59
CA ARG A 22 13.85 -17.99 8.71
C ARG A 22 14.74 -17.72 7.50
N TYR A 23 14.61 -16.54 6.89
CA TYR A 23 15.21 -16.26 5.57
C TYR A 23 16.33 -15.24 5.61
N ILE A 24 16.48 -14.47 6.70
CA ILE A 24 17.55 -13.48 6.87
C ILE A 24 18.51 -13.97 7.96
N THR A 25 19.68 -14.44 7.55
CA THR A 25 20.66 -15.10 8.43
C THR A 25 21.76 -14.17 8.91
N ASP A 26 22.00 -13.06 8.24
CA ASP A 26 23.10 -12.12 8.47
C ASP A 26 22.80 -11.03 9.51
N ARG A 27 21.57 -11.00 10.05
CA ARG A 27 21.11 -10.05 11.06
C ARG A 27 20.38 -10.76 12.20
N PHE A 28 20.26 -10.08 13.34
CA PHE A 28 19.64 -10.61 14.54
C PHE A 28 18.24 -10.02 14.78
N LEU A 29 17.40 -10.79 15.47
CA LEU A 29 16.16 -10.27 16.04
C LEU A 29 16.47 -9.42 17.28
N PRO A 30 15.73 -8.35 17.55
CA PRO A 30 14.51 -7.90 16.83
C PRO A 30 14.80 -7.02 15.60
N ASP A 31 16.02 -6.54 15.39
CA ASP A 31 16.37 -5.48 14.45
C ASP A 31 15.91 -5.80 13.01
N LYS A 32 16.20 -7.01 12.52
CA LYS A 32 15.80 -7.43 11.17
C LYS A 32 14.28 -7.45 10.93
N ALA A 33 13.48 -7.71 11.98
CA ALA A 33 12.03 -7.66 11.87
C ALA A 33 11.52 -6.20 11.86
N ILE A 34 12.16 -5.34 12.63
CA ILE A 34 11.87 -3.90 12.67
C ILE A 34 12.21 -3.26 11.33
N ASP A 35 13.39 -3.57 10.76
CA ASP A 35 13.81 -3.08 9.45
C ASP A 35 12.81 -3.46 8.34
N LEU A 36 12.28 -4.69 8.35
CA LEU A 36 11.26 -5.14 7.40
C LEU A 36 9.97 -4.33 7.52
N VAL A 37 9.51 -4.12 8.74
CA VAL A 37 8.29 -3.33 8.99
C VAL A 37 8.50 -1.88 8.59
N ASP A 38 9.66 -1.31 8.87
CA ASP A 38 9.98 0.07 8.51
C ASP A 38 10.02 0.25 6.98
N GLU A 39 10.66 -0.68 6.26
CA GLU A 39 10.70 -0.66 4.79
C GLU A 39 9.31 -0.87 4.17
N ALA A 40 8.48 -1.76 4.76
CA ALA A 40 7.10 -1.95 4.31
C ALA A 40 6.27 -0.67 4.48
N CYS A 41 6.39 0.00 5.63
CA CYS A 41 5.74 1.28 5.86
C CYS A 41 6.22 2.36 4.88
N ALA A 42 7.53 2.42 4.60
CA ALA A 42 8.11 3.36 3.65
C ALA A 42 7.63 3.08 2.22
N MET A 43 7.50 1.81 1.83
CA MET A 43 6.97 1.40 0.53
C MET A 43 5.53 1.85 0.35
N ILE A 44 4.64 1.50 1.29
CA ILE A 44 3.22 1.94 1.26
C ILE A 44 3.11 3.47 1.27
N ARG A 45 3.93 4.17 2.06
CA ARG A 45 3.97 5.64 2.05
C ARG A 45 4.32 6.18 0.68
N THR A 46 5.29 5.59 0.00
CA THR A 46 5.70 5.99 -1.35
C THR A 46 4.58 5.70 -2.36
N GLU A 47 3.87 4.58 -2.23
CA GLU A 47 2.71 4.25 -3.08
C GLU A 47 1.58 5.27 -2.89
N ILE A 48 1.25 5.66 -1.65
CA ILE A 48 0.22 6.68 -1.36
C ILE A 48 0.58 8.03 -2.01
N ASP A 49 1.87 8.39 -2.04
CA ASP A 49 2.31 9.65 -2.61
C ASP A 49 2.51 9.60 -4.13
N SER A 50 2.64 8.41 -4.69
CA SER A 50 2.84 8.17 -6.12
C SER A 50 1.51 8.02 -6.87
N MET A 51 1.55 8.21 -8.18
CA MET A 51 0.40 7.95 -9.06
C MET A 51 0.20 6.43 -9.19
N PRO A 52 -1.05 5.92 -9.04
CA PRO A 52 -1.35 4.50 -9.25
C PRO A 52 -0.94 4.00 -10.63
N THR A 53 -0.51 2.74 -10.71
CA THR A 53 -0.03 2.13 -11.95
C THR A 53 -1.10 2.16 -13.04
N GLU A 54 -2.34 1.89 -12.70
CA GLU A 54 -3.47 1.90 -13.64
C GLU A 54 -3.67 3.29 -14.26
N LEU A 55 -3.60 4.34 -13.45
CA LEU A 55 -3.71 5.72 -13.94
C LEU A 55 -2.50 6.14 -14.79
N ASP A 56 -1.29 5.68 -14.46
CA ASP A 56 -0.08 5.91 -15.25
C ASP A 56 -0.18 5.24 -16.62
N GLU A 57 -0.65 3.98 -16.68
CA GLU A 57 -0.86 3.25 -17.92
C GLU A 57 -1.86 3.95 -18.85
N VAL A 58 -3.01 4.37 -18.33
CA VAL A 58 -4.01 5.13 -19.10
C VAL A 58 -3.43 6.46 -19.55
N SER A 59 -2.69 7.17 -18.71
CA SER A 59 -2.06 8.45 -19.04
C SER A 59 -1.00 8.30 -20.14
N ARG A 60 -0.20 7.24 -20.11
CA ARG A 60 0.77 6.92 -21.17
C ARG A 60 0.06 6.59 -22.48
N ARG A 61 -1.05 5.85 -22.42
CA ARG A 61 -1.85 5.54 -23.61
C ARG A 61 -2.43 6.79 -24.22
N ILE A 62 -2.97 7.70 -23.41
CA ILE A 62 -3.45 9.01 -23.88
C ILE A 62 -2.33 9.77 -24.60
N MET A 63 -1.14 9.84 -24.00
CA MET A 63 0.01 10.54 -24.61
C MET A 63 0.40 9.93 -25.96
N GLN A 64 0.42 8.61 -26.10
CA GLN A 64 0.69 7.93 -27.37
C GLN A 64 -0.33 8.30 -28.44
N LEU A 65 -1.62 8.27 -28.09
CA LEU A 65 -2.69 8.64 -29.02
C LEU A 65 -2.70 10.12 -29.38
N GLU A 66 -2.30 11.01 -28.48
CA GLU A 66 -2.14 12.44 -28.76
C GLU A 66 -1.02 12.69 -29.77
N ILE A 67 0.08 11.94 -29.68
CA ILE A 67 1.17 12.00 -30.65
C ILE A 67 0.67 11.50 -32.02
N GLU A 68 -0.07 10.38 -32.08
CA GLU A 68 -0.69 9.86 -33.31
C GLU A 68 -1.69 10.87 -33.89
N GLU A 69 -2.52 11.49 -33.05
CA GLU A 69 -3.46 12.54 -33.47
C GLU A 69 -2.76 13.70 -34.11
N ALA A 70 -1.67 14.17 -33.51
CA ALA A 70 -0.88 15.28 -34.01
C ALA A 70 -0.23 14.96 -35.40
N ALA A 71 0.15 13.69 -35.63
CA ALA A 71 0.67 13.23 -36.91
C ALA A 71 -0.44 13.16 -37.96
N LEU A 72 -1.58 12.53 -37.63
CA LEU A 72 -2.72 12.37 -38.56
C LEU A 72 -3.36 13.71 -38.96
N LYS A 73 -3.32 14.72 -38.09
CA LYS A 73 -3.80 16.08 -38.44
C LYS A 73 -3.03 16.74 -39.56
N LYS A 74 -1.77 16.32 -39.81
CA LYS A 74 -0.93 16.85 -40.92
C LYS A 74 -1.21 16.14 -42.22
N GLU A 75 -1.84 14.98 -42.23
CA GLU A 75 -2.18 14.21 -43.41
C GLU A 75 -3.53 14.65 -43.99
N ARG A 76 -3.67 14.55 -45.33
CA ARG A 76 -4.86 15.06 -46.05
C ARG A 76 -5.71 13.95 -46.68
N ASP A 77 -5.23 12.72 -46.67
CA ASP A 77 -5.91 11.61 -47.31
C ASP A 77 -7.17 11.17 -46.51
N ARG A 78 -8.03 10.42 -47.22
CA ARG A 78 -9.33 10.02 -46.68
C ARG A 78 -9.19 9.01 -45.52
N SER A 79 -8.26 8.07 -45.65
CA SER A 79 -8.02 7.02 -44.64
C SER A 79 -7.53 7.65 -43.32
N SER A 80 -6.62 8.60 -43.35
CA SER A 80 -6.13 9.33 -42.19
C SER A 80 -7.23 10.12 -41.48
N LYS A 81 -8.18 10.69 -42.22
CA LYS A 81 -9.34 11.37 -41.66
C LYS A 81 -10.31 10.41 -40.94
N GLU A 82 -10.53 9.21 -41.49
CA GLU A 82 -11.35 8.18 -40.84
C GLU A 82 -10.68 7.66 -39.58
N ARG A 83 -9.39 7.39 -39.64
CA ARG A 83 -8.58 7.00 -38.47
C ARG A 83 -8.58 8.08 -37.39
N LEU A 84 -8.43 9.36 -37.78
CA LEU A 84 -8.46 10.49 -36.84
C LEU A 84 -9.78 10.55 -36.07
N LYS A 85 -10.94 10.34 -36.71
CA LYS A 85 -12.23 10.32 -36.03
C LYS A 85 -12.34 9.19 -35.00
N THR A 86 -11.85 8.01 -35.35
CA THR A 86 -11.85 6.85 -34.43
C THR A 86 -10.94 7.11 -33.24
N LEU A 87 -9.74 7.63 -33.48
CA LEU A 87 -8.76 7.96 -32.48
C LEU A 87 -9.24 9.07 -31.54
N GLN A 88 -9.94 10.08 -32.05
CA GLN A 88 -10.54 11.13 -31.21
C GLN A 88 -11.64 10.61 -30.29
N LYS A 89 -12.39 9.60 -30.72
CA LYS A 89 -13.35 8.89 -29.85
C LYS A 89 -12.63 8.15 -28.72
N GLU A 90 -11.64 7.33 -29.08
CA GLU A 90 -10.82 6.58 -28.14
C GLU A 90 -10.16 7.52 -27.11
N LEU A 91 -9.61 8.64 -27.58
CA LEU A 91 -9.03 9.68 -26.72
C LEU A 91 -10.04 10.30 -25.75
N ALA A 92 -11.27 10.58 -26.21
CA ALA A 92 -12.30 11.14 -25.35
C ALA A 92 -12.72 10.16 -24.25
N GLU A 93 -12.87 8.88 -24.60
CA GLU A 93 -13.20 7.80 -23.65
C GLU A 93 -12.10 7.64 -22.60
N LEU A 94 -10.83 7.50 -23.03
CA LEU A 94 -9.69 7.36 -22.12
C LEU A 94 -9.48 8.57 -21.22
N ARG A 95 -9.69 9.79 -21.73
CA ARG A 95 -9.62 11.00 -20.90
C ARG A 95 -10.68 11.03 -19.83
N THR A 96 -11.92 10.63 -20.17
CA THR A 96 -13.00 10.54 -19.16
C THR A 96 -12.67 9.50 -18.08
N GLU A 97 -12.10 8.37 -18.49
CA GLU A 97 -11.64 7.33 -17.57
C GLU A 97 -10.50 7.85 -16.67
N ALA A 98 -9.46 8.45 -17.25
CA ALA A 98 -8.35 9.03 -16.50
C ALA A 98 -8.78 10.12 -15.53
N ASP A 99 -9.70 10.99 -15.91
CA ASP A 99 -10.23 12.05 -15.05
C ASP A 99 -11.03 11.45 -13.86
N SER A 100 -11.81 10.39 -14.11
CA SER A 100 -12.52 9.66 -13.06
C SER A 100 -11.55 9.00 -12.07
N MET A 101 -10.55 8.28 -12.58
CA MET A 101 -9.52 7.64 -11.75
C MET A 101 -8.71 8.66 -10.96
N ARG A 102 -8.36 9.80 -11.58
CA ARG A 102 -7.64 10.89 -10.90
C ARG A 102 -8.45 11.50 -9.76
N ALA A 103 -9.73 11.77 -10.00
CA ALA A 103 -10.62 12.30 -8.97
C ALA A 103 -10.77 11.32 -7.79
N GLN A 104 -10.88 10.02 -8.09
CA GLN A 104 -10.93 8.98 -7.09
C GLN A 104 -9.63 8.92 -6.28
N TRP A 105 -8.48 8.86 -6.95
CA TRP A 105 -7.17 8.85 -6.32
C TRP A 105 -6.94 10.06 -5.40
N GLU A 106 -7.25 11.26 -5.88
CA GLU A 106 -7.13 12.49 -5.07
C GLU A 106 -8.04 12.44 -3.83
N ALA A 107 -9.26 11.95 -3.98
CA ALA A 107 -10.19 11.82 -2.86
C ALA A 107 -9.69 10.80 -1.81
N GLU A 108 -9.14 9.67 -2.25
CA GLU A 108 -8.53 8.66 -1.37
C GLU A 108 -7.30 9.22 -0.66
N LYS A 109 -6.40 9.85 -1.40
CA LYS A 109 -5.19 10.50 -0.84
C LYS A 109 -5.54 11.56 0.20
N GLN A 110 -6.56 12.37 -0.04
CA GLN A 110 -7.03 13.37 0.95
C GLN A 110 -7.63 12.72 2.19
N ALA A 111 -8.38 11.63 2.04
CA ALA A 111 -8.95 10.91 3.18
C ALA A 111 -7.85 10.28 4.06
N ILE A 112 -6.86 9.64 3.43
CA ILE A 112 -5.69 9.09 4.16
C ILE A 112 -4.93 10.19 4.89
N LYS A 113 -4.66 11.35 4.24
CA LYS A 113 -3.99 12.49 4.87
C LYS A 113 -4.76 13.04 6.08
N LYS A 114 -6.09 13.06 6.04
CA LYS A 114 -6.90 13.46 7.19
C LYS A 114 -6.73 12.51 8.37
N VAL A 115 -6.77 11.21 8.13
CA VAL A 115 -6.53 10.19 9.17
C VAL A 115 -5.13 10.34 9.77
N GLN A 116 -4.12 10.52 8.94
CA GLN A 116 -2.74 10.75 9.39
C GLN A 116 -2.63 12.00 10.28
N ALA A 117 -3.21 13.12 9.86
CA ALA A 117 -3.19 14.36 10.63
C ALA A 117 -3.87 14.21 12.02
N ILE A 118 -4.99 13.46 12.09
CA ILE A 118 -5.66 13.18 13.37
C ILE A 118 -4.79 12.28 14.25
N ARG A 119 -4.12 11.27 13.71
CA ARG A 119 -3.18 10.41 14.46
C ARG A 119 -1.99 11.19 15.01
N GLU A 120 -1.39 12.06 14.20
CA GLU A 120 -0.31 12.95 14.66
C GLU A 120 -0.76 13.90 15.77
N GLU A 121 -1.96 14.46 15.66
CA GLU A 121 -2.53 15.33 16.69
C GLU A 121 -2.80 14.55 17.99
N LEU A 122 -3.29 13.31 17.87
CA LEU A 122 -3.55 12.42 18.99
C LEU A 122 -2.25 12.09 19.74
N GLU A 123 -1.17 11.79 19.05
CA GLU A 123 0.14 11.54 19.67
C GLU A 123 0.71 12.79 20.33
N LYS A 124 0.56 13.97 19.72
CA LYS A 124 0.95 15.25 20.35
C LYS A 124 0.18 15.48 21.66
N VAL A 125 -1.14 15.22 21.64
CA VAL A 125 -1.97 15.38 22.84
C VAL A 125 -1.58 14.36 23.92
N ARG A 126 -1.28 13.11 23.55
CA ARG A 126 -0.78 12.10 24.49
C ARG A 126 0.55 12.52 25.13
N HIS A 127 1.47 13.01 24.32
CA HIS A 127 2.74 13.54 24.82
C HIS A 127 2.52 14.74 25.75
N ASP A 128 1.63 15.67 25.39
CA ASP A 128 1.30 16.82 26.22
C ASP A 128 0.68 16.40 27.57
N VAL A 129 -0.13 15.35 27.59
CA VAL A 129 -0.65 14.76 28.85
C VAL A 129 0.49 14.26 29.73
N GLU A 130 1.43 13.49 29.17
CA GLU A 130 2.58 12.98 29.92
C GLU A 130 3.45 14.12 30.49
N VAL A 131 3.68 15.17 29.71
CA VAL A 131 4.44 16.36 30.14
C VAL A 131 3.71 17.10 31.26
N ALA A 132 2.38 17.27 31.13
CA ALA A 132 1.57 17.92 32.18
C ALA A 132 1.57 17.09 33.48
N GLU A 133 1.46 15.75 33.40
CA GLU A 133 1.54 14.86 34.54
C GLU A 133 2.93 14.94 35.24
N ARG A 134 4.02 14.95 34.47
CA ARG A 134 5.40 15.12 35.01
C ARG A 134 5.60 16.47 35.71
N ASN A 135 4.94 17.52 35.22
CA ASN A 135 5.02 18.86 35.80
C ASN A 135 4.00 19.08 36.94
N TYR A 136 3.24 18.05 37.33
CA TYR A 136 2.15 18.14 38.30
C TYR A 136 1.04 19.15 37.96
N ASP A 137 0.88 19.48 36.66
CA ASP A 137 -0.24 20.32 36.19
C ASP A 137 -1.46 19.40 35.92
N LEU A 138 -2.10 18.99 37.03
CA LEU A 138 -3.22 18.06 37.00
C LEU A 138 -4.46 18.61 36.28
N ASN A 139 -4.64 19.96 36.31
CA ASN A 139 -5.76 20.60 35.63
C ASN A 139 -5.63 20.48 34.12
N ARG A 140 -4.46 20.79 33.59
CA ARG A 140 -4.16 20.66 32.17
C ARG A 140 -4.18 19.21 31.70
N ALA A 141 -3.61 18.32 32.49
CA ALA A 141 -3.66 16.87 32.21
C ALA A 141 -5.10 16.36 32.14
N ALA A 142 -5.97 16.77 33.08
CA ALA A 142 -7.38 16.38 33.09
C ALA A 142 -8.15 16.95 31.87
N GLU A 143 -7.93 18.22 31.50
CA GLU A 143 -8.55 18.84 30.32
C GLU A 143 -8.17 18.08 29.01
N LEU A 144 -6.90 17.76 28.84
CA LEU A 144 -6.43 17.01 27.67
C LEU A 144 -6.95 15.58 27.66
N LYS A 145 -6.87 14.88 28.78
CA LYS A 145 -7.24 13.47 28.92
C LYS A 145 -8.74 13.20 28.82
N HIS A 146 -9.55 14.09 29.35
CA HIS A 146 -11.02 13.92 29.39
C HIS A 146 -11.76 14.76 28.35
N GLY A 147 -11.10 15.77 27.77
CA GLY A 147 -11.68 16.65 26.74
C GLY A 147 -11.17 16.31 25.34
N LYS A 148 -9.92 16.68 25.05
CA LYS A 148 -9.37 16.58 23.69
C LYS A 148 -9.14 15.15 23.21
N LEU A 149 -8.58 14.29 24.03
CA LEU A 149 -8.20 12.92 23.63
C LEU A 149 -9.41 12.09 23.20
N PRO A 150 -10.53 12.04 23.96
CA PRO A 150 -11.72 11.32 23.52
C PRO A 150 -12.40 11.90 22.28
N ASP A 151 -12.28 13.21 22.05
CA ASP A 151 -12.84 13.86 20.85
C ASP A 151 -12.03 13.44 19.61
N LEU A 152 -10.69 13.48 19.67
CA LEU A 152 -9.83 13.02 18.59
C LEU A 152 -9.99 11.54 18.29
N GLU A 153 -10.12 10.69 19.31
CA GLU A 153 -10.39 9.26 19.14
C GLU A 153 -11.75 9.00 18.46
N ARG A 154 -12.76 9.79 18.76
CA ARG A 154 -14.07 9.72 18.07
C ARG A 154 -13.95 10.14 16.61
N ARG A 155 -13.23 11.21 16.32
CA ARG A 155 -12.99 11.67 14.95
C ARG A 155 -12.20 10.66 14.16
N LEU A 156 -11.15 10.08 14.73
CA LEU A 156 -10.35 9.03 14.11
C LEU A 156 -11.23 7.83 13.71
N LYS A 157 -12.02 7.32 14.65
CA LYS A 157 -12.94 6.20 14.38
C LYS A 157 -13.98 6.51 13.30
N ALA A 158 -14.45 7.74 13.23
CA ALA A 158 -15.40 8.16 12.21
C ALA A 158 -14.77 8.18 10.82
N GLU A 159 -13.57 8.75 10.67
CA GLU A 159 -12.83 8.79 9.40
C GLU A 159 -12.38 7.38 8.96
N GLU A 160 -11.85 6.57 9.87
CA GLU A 160 -11.49 5.16 9.58
C GLU A 160 -12.71 4.34 9.12
N LYS A 161 -13.87 4.57 9.74
CA LYS A 161 -15.11 3.90 9.32
C LYS A 161 -15.56 4.34 7.93
N MET A 162 -15.42 5.61 7.60
CA MET A 162 -15.73 6.13 6.25
C MET A 162 -14.79 5.54 5.20
N LEU A 163 -13.51 5.42 5.52
CA LEU A 163 -12.52 4.74 4.67
C LEU A 163 -12.85 3.26 4.50
N ALA A 164 -13.19 2.56 5.59
CA ALA A 164 -13.51 1.13 5.57
C ALA A 164 -14.81 0.79 4.81
N GLN A 165 -15.74 1.74 4.66
CA GLN A 165 -16.98 1.54 3.91
C GLN A 165 -16.79 1.48 2.39
N LYS A 166 -15.69 1.99 1.86
CA LYS A 166 -15.33 1.78 0.46
C LYS A 166 -14.89 0.32 0.29
N GLU A 167 -15.47 -0.37 -0.68
CA GLU A 167 -15.14 -1.77 -0.95
C GLU A 167 -13.65 -1.92 -1.30
N ILE A 168 -13.01 -2.94 -0.75
CA ILE A 168 -11.56 -3.19 -0.90
C ILE A 168 -11.15 -3.32 -2.38
N GLY A 169 -12.07 -3.78 -3.26
CA GLY A 169 -11.83 -3.92 -4.70
C GLY A 169 -11.93 -2.62 -5.52
N GLU A 170 -12.44 -1.54 -4.94
CA GLU A 170 -12.56 -0.22 -5.60
C GLU A 170 -11.48 0.77 -5.17
N ARG A 171 -10.57 0.39 -4.25
CA ARG A 171 -9.51 1.27 -3.77
C ARG A 171 -8.31 1.24 -4.69
N LEU A 172 -7.83 2.41 -5.07
CA LEU A 172 -6.59 2.59 -5.82
C LEU A 172 -5.36 2.62 -4.91
N LEU A 173 -5.52 2.95 -3.62
CA LEU A 173 -4.42 3.09 -2.66
C LEU A 173 -4.53 2.08 -1.52
N ARG A 174 -3.41 1.46 -1.16
CA ARG A 174 -3.24 0.67 0.05
C ARG A 174 -2.87 1.59 1.21
N GLU A 175 -3.41 1.33 2.40
CA GLU A 175 -3.17 2.15 3.59
C GLU A 175 -2.62 1.36 4.79
N GLU A 176 -2.57 0.04 4.67
CA GLU A 176 -2.16 -0.86 5.75
C GLU A 176 -1.04 -1.77 5.26
N VAL A 177 -0.07 -2.04 6.15
CA VAL A 177 0.93 -3.08 5.94
C VAL A 177 0.34 -4.42 6.34
N THR A 178 0.31 -5.37 5.41
CA THR A 178 -0.14 -6.75 5.59
C THR A 178 1.04 -7.72 5.50
N GLU A 179 0.75 -9.01 5.62
CA GLU A 179 1.73 -10.08 5.44
C GLU A 179 2.33 -10.08 4.02
N GLU A 180 1.55 -9.65 3.02
CA GLU A 180 1.97 -9.64 1.62
C GLU A 180 3.12 -8.66 1.37
N GLU A 181 3.03 -7.44 1.91
CA GLU A 181 4.08 -6.43 1.78
C GLU A 181 5.37 -6.89 2.47
N ILE A 182 5.26 -7.52 3.64
CA ILE A 182 6.41 -8.11 4.33
C ILE A 182 7.07 -9.19 3.47
N ALA A 183 6.28 -10.09 2.91
CA ALA A 183 6.78 -11.15 2.04
C ALA A 183 7.41 -10.60 0.75
N GLU A 184 6.86 -9.54 0.18
CA GLU A 184 7.42 -8.86 -1.00
C GLU A 184 8.81 -8.30 -0.73
N ILE A 185 9.03 -7.64 0.42
CA ILE A 185 10.33 -7.10 0.77
C ILE A 185 11.35 -8.23 0.98
N ILE A 186 10.97 -9.27 1.70
CA ILE A 186 11.84 -10.43 1.89
C ILE A 186 12.19 -11.08 0.54
N SER A 187 11.22 -11.16 -0.36
CA SER A 187 11.45 -11.66 -1.72
C SER A 187 12.49 -10.81 -2.47
N ARG A 188 12.41 -9.48 -2.34
CA ARG A 188 13.40 -8.56 -2.93
C ARG A 188 14.80 -8.74 -2.32
N TRP A 189 14.89 -8.92 -1.00
CA TRP A 189 16.18 -9.07 -0.32
C TRP A 189 16.83 -10.43 -0.54
N THR A 190 16.03 -11.49 -0.59
CA THR A 190 16.52 -12.87 -0.64
C THR A 190 16.47 -13.50 -2.03
N GLY A 191 15.69 -12.92 -2.95
CA GLY A 191 15.42 -13.50 -4.26
C GLY A 191 14.46 -14.70 -4.25
N ILE A 192 13.82 -15.00 -3.11
CA ILE A 192 12.85 -16.10 -2.96
C ILE A 192 11.47 -15.61 -3.39
N PRO A 193 10.78 -16.29 -4.34
CA PRO A 193 9.44 -15.86 -4.77
C PRO A 193 8.43 -15.75 -3.60
N VAL A 194 7.59 -14.71 -3.62
CA VAL A 194 6.56 -14.44 -2.60
C VAL A 194 5.66 -15.65 -2.36
N THR A 195 5.26 -16.35 -3.42
CA THR A 195 4.42 -17.55 -3.34
C THR A 195 5.03 -18.63 -2.45
N ARG A 196 6.36 -18.80 -2.47
CA ARG A 196 7.06 -19.73 -1.59
C ARG A 196 7.17 -19.25 -0.15
N LEU A 197 7.20 -17.94 0.07
CA LEU A 197 7.26 -17.35 1.41
C LEU A 197 5.92 -17.47 2.13
N MET A 198 4.82 -17.26 1.40
CA MET A 198 3.46 -17.30 1.94
C MET A 198 2.88 -18.72 2.05
N GLU A 199 3.52 -19.71 1.39
CA GLU A 199 3.07 -21.09 1.45
C GLU A 199 3.29 -21.67 2.84
N GLY A 200 2.21 -22.10 3.50
CA GLY A 200 2.25 -22.70 4.83
C GLY A 200 3.12 -23.95 4.90
N GLU A 201 3.76 -24.20 6.03
CA GLU A 201 4.64 -25.37 6.24
C GLU A 201 3.95 -26.69 5.93
N ARG A 202 2.68 -26.79 6.28
CA ARG A 202 1.88 -28.00 6.00
C ARG A 202 1.69 -28.24 4.52
N GLN A 203 1.49 -27.20 3.73
CA GLN A 203 1.37 -27.31 2.27
C GLN A 203 2.71 -27.66 1.63
N LYS A 204 3.81 -27.11 2.13
CA LYS A 204 5.17 -27.47 1.67
C LYS A 204 5.50 -28.92 1.91
N ILE A 205 5.13 -29.46 3.07
CA ILE A 205 5.34 -30.86 3.41
C ILE A 205 4.47 -31.77 2.52
N LEU A 206 3.21 -31.41 2.28
CA LEU A 206 2.29 -32.19 1.43
C LEU A 206 2.70 -32.25 -0.05
N ARG A 207 3.50 -31.29 -0.51
CA ARG A 207 4.00 -31.24 -1.90
C ARG A 207 5.48 -31.54 -1.99
N LEU A 208 6.10 -32.00 -0.90
CA LEU A 208 7.54 -32.24 -0.84
C LEU A 208 7.97 -33.37 -1.78
N ASP A 209 7.17 -34.40 -1.90
CA ASP A 209 7.35 -35.52 -2.82
C ASP A 209 7.33 -35.06 -4.28
N GLU A 210 6.38 -34.24 -4.69
CA GLU A 210 6.30 -33.67 -6.04
C GLU A 210 7.55 -32.84 -6.37
N VAL A 211 7.97 -31.97 -5.45
CA VAL A 211 9.15 -31.10 -5.62
C VAL A 211 10.46 -31.90 -5.64
N LEU A 212 10.53 -32.99 -4.89
CA LEU A 212 11.68 -33.90 -4.91
C LEU A 212 11.74 -34.70 -6.22
N HIS A 213 10.60 -35.17 -6.73
CA HIS A 213 10.52 -35.89 -8.03
C HIS A 213 10.99 -35.03 -9.21
N GLU A 214 10.79 -33.73 -9.17
CA GLU A 214 11.32 -32.83 -10.21
C GLU A 214 12.87 -32.77 -10.25
N ARG A 215 13.53 -33.08 -9.13
CA ARG A 215 15.00 -32.94 -8.96
C ARG A 215 15.73 -34.26 -8.86
N VAL A 216 15.06 -35.30 -8.44
CA VAL A 216 15.65 -36.62 -8.19
C VAL A 216 14.97 -37.65 -9.11
N ILE A 217 15.70 -38.19 -10.06
CA ILE A 217 15.20 -39.17 -11.00
C ILE A 217 15.48 -40.59 -10.45
N GLY A 218 14.48 -41.47 -10.39
CA GLY A 218 14.66 -42.90 -10.22
C GLY A 218 14.52 -43.41 -8.76
N GLN A 219 13.74 -42.75 -7.90
CA GLN A 219 13.38 -43.23 -6.56
C GLN A 219 11.86 -43.30 -6.37
N ASP A 220 11.15 -43.97 -7.28
CA ASP A 220 9.68 -44.01 -7.30
C ASP A 220 9.09 -44.87 -6.17
N GLU A 221 9.90 -45.69 -5.45
CA GLU A 221 9.50 -46.54 -4.33
C GLU A 221 9.86 -45.97 -2.93
N ALA A 222 10.48 -44.79 -2.86
CA ALA A 222 10.89 -44.17 -1.61
C ALA A 222 9.97 -43.02 -1.24
#